data_86a7f98302c5f5debf180837634c4463
#
_entry.id   86a7f98302c5f5debf180837634c4463
#
_cell.length_a   1.000
_cell.length_b   1.000
_cell.length_c   1.000
_cell.angle_alpha   90.00
_cell.angle_beta   90.00
_cell.angle_gamma   90.00
#
_symmetry.space_group_name_H-M   'P 1'
#
loop_
_entity.id
_entity.type
_entity.pdbx_description
1 polymer ?
#
loop_
_entity_poly.entity_id
_entity_poly.type
_entity_poly.pdbx_seq_one_letter_code
_entity_poly.pdbx_strand_id
1 'polypeptide(L)'
;MTDETSGSKPPSRRPTRARAAMREQVEAIFAQWQTERPDIDPSPVHIYGLIGRIQMQCTALIDEALAPFELTRGTYDVLTALRRAGAPYSLSPKQIAQSLLLSGAGLTSRLNKLEAQNYLARLPEPNDRRTLRVQLTSAGETVINEAIPRVFDVQRELLAPLGLEGQQLLMHELTRFADVIDGRQSEIKTDTAPVVG
;
A
#
# COMPACT_ATOMS: atom_id res chain seq x y z
N MET A 1 -29.17 23.85 -40.92
CA MET A 1 -27.85 24.29 -40.40
C MET A 1 -27.51 23.29 -39.32
N THR A 2 -26.75 22.28 -39.71
CA THR A 2 -26.33 21.15 -38.89
C THR A 2 -24.94 21.49 -38.32
N ASP A 3 -24.84 21.52 -36.98
CA ASP A 3 -23.60 21.76 -36.29
C ASP A 3 -23.02 20.38 -35.83
N GLU A 4 -22.00 19.94 -36.53
CA GLU A 4 -21.25 18.72 -36.21
C GLU A 4 -20.22 19.02 -35.09
N THR A 5 -20.52 18.62 -33.87
CA THR A 5 -19.55 18.60 -32.78
C THR A 5 -18.61 17.42 -32.96
N SER A 6 -17.47 17.70 -33.57
CA SER A 6 -16.31 16.80 -33.69
C SER A 6 -15.73 16.45 -32.31
N GLY A 7 -16.03 15.25 -31.83
CA GLY A 7 -15.42 14.67 -30.65
C GLY A 7 -13.93 14.35 -30.88
N SER A 8 -13.06 15.22 -30.43
CA SER A 8 -11.61 15.01 -30.43
C SER A 8 -11.23 13.88 -29.47
N LYS A 9 -10.81 12.74 -30.03
CA LYS A 9 -10.23 11.61 -29.30
C LYS A 9 -8.91 12.07 -28.67
N PRO A 10 -8.69 11.88 -27.35
CA PRO A 10 -7.46 12.29 -26.70
C PRO A 10 -6.25 11.55 -27.32
N PRO A 11 -5.10 12.23 -27.48
CA PRO A 11 -3.92 11.64 -28.09
C PRO A 11 -3.41 10.48 -27.25
N SER A 12 -3.24 9.31 -27.90
CA SER A 12 -2.60 8.15 -27.32
C SER A 12 -1.15 8.50 -26.98
N ARG A 13 -0.83 8.75 -25.70
CA ARG A 13 0.56 8.93 -25.26
C ARG A 13 1.32 7.65 -25.56
N ARG A 14 2.33 7.73 -26.43
CA ARG A 14 3.30 6.64 -26.65
C ARG A 14 3.88 6.22 -25.31
N PRO A 15 3.99 4.91 -25.04
CA PRO A 15 4.57 4.42 -23.79
C PRO A 15 5.99 5.00 -23.65
N THR A 16 6.29 5.58 -22.49
CA THR A 16 7.64 6.05 -22.18
C THR A 16 8.61 4.87 -22.21
N ARG A 17 9.89 5.10 -22.59
CA ARG A 17 10.96 4.08 -22.71
C ARG A 17 11.02 3.15 -21.46
N ALA A 18 10.72 3.67 -20.28
CA ALA A 18 10.63 2.89 -19.03
C ALA A 18 9.44 1.92 -18.98
N ARG A 19 8.30 2.25 -19.61
CA ARG A 19 7.13 1.35 -19.69
C ARG A 19 7.36 0.20 -20.67
N ALA A 20 8.07 0.47 -21.78
CA ALA A 20 8.47 -0.57 -22.73
C ALA A 20 9.43 -1.55 -22.06
N ALA A 21 10.47 -1.06 -21.40
CA ALA A 21 11.49 -1.87 -20.73
C ALA A 21 10.91 -2.82 -19.66
N MET A 22 9.80 -2.44 -19.01
CA MET A 22 9.16 -3.31 -18.01
C MET A 22 8.44 -4.50 -18.61
N ARG A 23 7.61 -4.24 -19.63
CA ARG A 23 6.92 -5.32 -20.33
C ARG A 23 7.93 -6.30 -20.91
N GLU A 24 8.97 -5.76 -21.55
CA GLU A 24 10.08 -6.54 -22.08
C GLU A 24 10.77 -7.41 -21.02
N GLN A 25 10.94 -6.89 -19.80
CA GLN A 25 11.56 -7.65 -18.71
C GLN A 25 10.66 -8.80 -18.20
N VAL A 26 9.36 -8.58 -18.04
CA VAL A 26 8.42 -9.63 -17.63
C VAL A 26 8.29 -10.69 -18.72
N GLU A 27 8.18 -10.27 -19.99
CA GLU A 27 8.16 -11.17 -21.14
C GLU A 27 9.47 -11.98 -21.28
N ALA A 28 10.61 -11.36 -21.01
CA ALA A 28 11.89 -12.06 -21.03
C ALA A 28 11.97 -13.15 -19.94
N ILE A 29 11.51 -12.85 -18.72
CA ILE A 29 11.44 -13.84 -17.62
C ILE A 29 10.50 -14.98 -18.00
N PHE A 30 9.33 -14.66 -18.55
CA PHE A 30 8.38 -15.66 -19.02
C PHE A 30 8.99 -16.59 -20.07
N ALA A 31 9.63 -16.04 -21.11
CA ALA A 31 10.28 -16.80 -22.18
C ALA A 31 11.44 -17.67 -21.65
N GLN A 32 12.22 -17.16 -20.69
CA GLN A 32 13.30 -17.94 -20.05
C GLN A 32 12.72 -19.17 -19.32
N TRP A 33 11.64 -19.03 -18.57
CA TRP A 33 10.99 -20.16 -17.92
C TRP A 33 10.40 -21.17 -18.90
N GLN A 34 9.79 -20.71 -19.99
CA GLN A 34 9.31 -21.60 -21.04
C GLN A 34 10.43 -22.45 -21.67
N THR A 35 11.63 -21.86 -21.77
CA THR A 35 12.79 -22.54 -22.34
C THR A 35 13.41 -23.52 -21.36
N GLU A 36 13.62 -23.09 -20.10
CA GLU A 36 14.35 -23.88 -19.08
C GLU A 36 13.48 -24.95 -18.42
N ARG A 37 12.17 -24.70 -18.32
CA ARG A 37 11.20 -25.60 -17.69
C ARG A 37 9.91 -25.66 -18.51
N PRO A 38 9.96 -26.31 -19.68
CA PRO A 38 8.79 -26.46 -20.57
C PRO A 38 7.68 -27.35 -19.98
N ASP A 39 7.97 -28.04 -18.87
CA ASP A 39 7.05 -28.87 -18.10
C ASP A 39 6.13 -28.08 -17.15
N ILE A 40 6.38 -26.79 -16.93
CA ILE A 40 5.56 -25.93 -16.08
C ILE A 40 4.90 -24.81 -16.87
N ASP A 41 3.75 -24.34 -16.39
CA ASP A 41 3.10 -23.12 -16.93
C ASP A 41 3.64 -21.88 -16.21
N PRO A 42 4.43 -20.99 -16.88
CA PRO A 42 4.97 -19.78 -16.28
C PRO A 42 4.02 -18.59 -16.35
N SER A 43 2.78 -18.75 -16.83
CA SER A 43 1.82 -17.62 -17.01
C SER A 43 1.58 -16.79 -15.75
N PRO A 44 1.63 -17.32 -14.50
CA PRO A 44 1.49 -16.51 -13.29
C PRO A 44 2.56 -15.40 -13.14
N VAL A 45 3.72 -15.54 -13.79
CA VAL A 45 4.81 -14.52 -13.75
C VAL A 45 4.31 -13.15 -14.23
N HIS A 46 3.40 -13.10 -15.21
CA HIS A 46 2.85 -11.84 -15.71
C HIS A 46 2.10 -11.09 -14.61
N ILE A 47 1.26 -11.77 -13.85
CA ILE A 47 0.45 -11.16 -12.78
C ILE A 47 1.34 -10.77 -11.59
N TYR A 48 2.13 -11.72 -11.06
CA TYR A 48 2.98 -11.47 -9.90
C TYR A 48 4.08 -10.45 -10.17
N GLY A 49 4.65 -10.47 -11.38
CA GLY A 49 5.62 -9.46 -11.82
C GLY A 49 5.04 -8.05 -11.87
N LEU A 50 3.80 -7.89 -12.37
CA LEU A 50 3.10 -6.61 -12.36
C LEU A 50 2.77 -6.13 -10.96
N ILE A 51 2.24 -7.01 -10.08
CA ILE A 51 1.93 -6.67 -8.69
C ILE A 51 3.17 -6.16 -7.96
N GLY A 52 4.27 -6.92 -7.99
CA GLY A 52 5.51 -6.55 -7.31
C GLY A 52 6.08 -5.23 -7.81
N ARG A 53 6.03 -5.00 -9.12
CA ARG A 53 6.52 -3.76 -9.69
C ARG A 53 5.63 -2.56 -9.39
N ILE A 54 4.31 -2.71 -9.47
CA ILE A 54 3.36 -1.64 -9.10
C ILE A 54 3.59 -1.25 -7.66
N GLN A 55 3.70 -2.21 -6.76
CA GLN A 55 3.96 -1.96 -5.34
C GLN A 55 5.27 -1.18 -5.14
N MET A 56 6.36 -1.60 -5.77
CA MET A 56 7.66 -0.94 -5.67
C MET A 56 7.61 0.51 -6.17
N GLN A 57 7.01 0.74 -7.34
CA GLN A 57 6.92 2.08 -7.93
C GLN A 57 5.98 3.01 -7.15
N CYS A 58 4.81 2.52 -6.73
CA CYS A 58 3.89 3.29 -5.91
C CYS A 58 4.54 3.68 -4.57
N THR A 59 5.29 2.76 -3.94
CA THR A 59 6.02 3.07 -2.71
C THR A 59 7.04 4.17 -2.93
N ALA A 60 7.84 4.10 -3.98
CA ALA A 60 8.85 5.12 -4.30
C ALA A 60 8.23 6.51 -4.52
N LEU A 61 7.12 6.60 -5.28
CA LEU A 61 6.42 7.87 -5.52
C LEU A 61 5.79 8.43 -4.25
N ILE A 62 5.26 7.58 -3.38
CA ILE A 62 4.72 8.00 -2.08
C ILE A 62 5.85 8.46 -1.15
N ASP A 63 6.98 7.76 -1.10
CA ASP A 63 8.15 8.16 -0.30
C ASP A 63 8.72 9.51 -0.79
N GLU A 64 8.72 9.77 -2.09
CA GLU A 64 9.09 11.07 -2.67
C GLU A 64 8.14 12.19 -2.20
N ALA A 65 6.83 11.95 -2.21
CA ALA A 65 5.84 12.90 -1.72
C ALA A 65 5.92 13.14 -0.20
N LEU A 66 6.41 12.16 0.55
CA LEU A 66 6.59 12.21 2.00
C LEU A 66 7.95 12.80 2.44
N ALA A 67 8.93 12.90 1.54
CA ALA A 67 10.26 13.40 1.85
C ALA A 67 10.29 14.79 2.51
N PRO A 68 9.46 15.79 2.09
CA PRO A 68 9.40 17.10 2.73
C PRO A 68 8.98 17.07 4.21
N PHE A 69 8.31 16.01 4.65
CA PHE A 69 7.85 15.78 6.02
C PHE A 69 8.80 14.89 6.83
N GLU A 70 9.93 14.48 6.26
CA GLU A 70 10.86 13.52 6.84
C GLU A 70 10.22 12.16 7.19
N LEU A 71 9.12 11.82 6.48
CA LEU A 71 8.39 10.58 6.62
C LEU A 71 8.77 9.58 5.52
N THR A 72 8.68 8.29 5.86
CA THR A 72 8.65 7.19 4.91
C THR A 72 7.23 6.63 4.85
N ARG A 73 6.90 5.83 3.85
CA ARG A 73 5.61 5.13 3.80
C ARG A 73 5.28 4.44 5.11
N GLY A 74 6.25 3.73 5.72
CA GLY A 74 6.01 2.99 6.96
C GLY A 74 5.74 3.88 8.18
N THR A 75 6.38 5.04 8.31
CA THR A 75 6.11 5.99 9.40
C THR A 75 4.82 6.77 9.16
N TYR A 76 4.52 7.12 7.91
CA TYR A 76 3.24 7.70 7.50
C TYR A 76 2.06 6.78 7.84
N ASP A 77 2.17 5.47 7.58
CA ASP A 77 1.12 4.50 7.87
C ASP A 77 0.81 4.45 9.39
N VAL A 78 1.82 4.56 10.25
CA VAL A 78 1.64 4.62 11.71
C VAL A 78 0.90 5.90 12.12
N LEU A 79 1.34 7.07 11.63
CA LEU A 79 0.69 8.34 11.98
C LEU A 79 -0.75 8.40 11.44
N THR A 80 -1.01 7.88 10.24
CA THR A 80 -2.39 7.81 9.70
C THR A 80 -3.27 6.83 10.47
N ALA A 81 -2.72 5.73 11.00
CA ALA A 81 -3.48 4.83 11.87
C ALA A 81 -3.95 5.56 13.13
N LEU A 82 -3.06 6.30 13.80
CA LEU A 82 -3.39 7.12 14.95
C LEU A 82 -4.41 8.22 14.60
N ARG A 83 -4.22 8.90 13.47
CA ARG A 83 -5.12 9.98 13.03
C ARG A 83 -6.53 9.47 12.73
N ARG A 84 -6.65 8.29 12.11
CA ARG A 84 -7.93 7.64 11.78
C ARG A 84 -8.67 7.10 13.02
N ALA A 85 -7.96 6.88 14.12
CA ALA A 85 -8.59 6.44 15.37
C ALA A 85 -9.52 7.51 16.00
N GLY A 86 -9.43 8.76 15.55
CA GLY A 86 -10.16 9.87 16.16
C GLY A 86 -9.51 10.38 17.44
N ALA A 87 -9.98 11.53 17.95
CA ALA A 87 -9.45 12.07 19.20
C ALA A 87 -9.65 11.08 20.36
N PRO A 88 -8.66 10.91 21.21
CA PRO A 88 -7.40 11.65 21.37
C PRO A 88 -6.23 11.14 20.50
N TYR A 89 -6.48 10.47 19.36
CA TYR A 89 -5.49 9.97 18.40
C TYR A 89 -4.49 8.98 19.03
N SER A 90 -5.01 8.04 19.79
CA SER A 90 -4.23 7.15 20.64
C SER A 90 -4.66 5.69 20.45
N LEU A 91 -3.67 4.81 20.22
CA LEU A 91 -3.85 3.37 20.05
C LEU A 91 -2.79 2.60 20.83
N SER A 92 -3.08 1.36 21.23
CA SER A 92 -2.03 0.43 21.66
C SER A 92 -1.19 -0.04 20.48
N PRO A 93 0.06 -0.48 20.68
CA PRO A 93 0.88 -1.03 19.59
C PRO A 93 0.19 -2.20 18.87
N LYS A 94 -0.57 -3.02 19.57
CA LYS A 94 -1.36 -4.11 18.99
C LYS A 94 -2.46 -3.59 18.04
N GLN A 95 -3.19 -2.55 18.45
CA GLN A 95 -4.20 -1.91 17.61
C GLN A 95 -3.57 -1.24 16.38
N ILE A 96 -2.40 -0.60 16.54
CA ILE A 96 -1.66 -0.05 15.38
C ILE A 96 -1.31 -1.16 14.41
N ALA A 97 -0.70 -2.26 14.87
CA ALA A 97 -0.34 -3.39 14.02
C ALA A 97 -1.56 -3.96 13.26
N GLN A 98 -2.71 -4.05 13.92
CA GLN A 98 -3.97 -4.52 13.30
C GLN A 98 -4.54 -3.53 12.27
N SER A 99 -4.31 -2.23 12.46
CA SER A 99 -4.83 -1.18 11.58
C SER A 99 -3.94 -0.87 10.37
N LEU A 100 -2.72 -1.40 10.33
CA LEU A 100 -1.81 -1.23 9.20
C LEU A 100 -2.23 -2.15 8.06
N LEU A 101 -2.36 -1.59 6.85
CA LEU A 101 -2.61 -2.35 5.63
C LEU A 101 -1.39 -3.17 5.18
N LEU A 102 -0.22 -2.87 5.73
CA LEU A 102 1.04 -3.57 5.47
C LEU A 102 1.50 -4.29 6.74
N SER A 103 2.38 -5.28 6.59
CA SER A 103 2.87 -6.08 7.71
C SER A 103 3.34 -5.24 8.89
N GLY A 104 3.02 -5.65 10.12
CA GLY A 104 3.51 -5.02 11.36
C GLY A 104 5.01 -5.17 11.60
N ALA A 105 5.75 -5.84 10.69
CA ALA A 105 7.20 -5.98 10.76
C ALA A 105 7.87 -4.60 10.86
N GLY A 106 8.75 -4.43 11.85
CA GLY A 106 9.45 -3.16 12.07
C GLY A 106 8.61 -2.08 12.77
N LEU A 107 7.42 -2.38 13.31
CA LEU A 107 6.60 -1.39 14.03
C LEU A 107 7.38 -0.70 15.16
N THR A 108 8.12 -1.46 15.97
CA THR A 108 8.93 -0.90 17.07
C THR A 108 9.94 0.12 16.57
N SER A 109 10.65 -0.16 15.46
CA SER A 109 11.60 0.77 14.86
C SER A 109 10.90 2.05 14.36
N ARG A 110 9.73 1.91 13.72
CA ARG A 110 8.92 3.07 13.25
C ARG A 110 8.45 3.92 14.42
N LEU A 111 7.96 3.31 15.49
CA LEU A 111 7.55 4.02 16.70
C LEU A 111 8.73 4.76 17.35
N ASN A 112 9.90 4.13 17.46
CA ASN A 112 11.09 4.76 18.01
C ASN A 112 11.53 5.98 17.18
N LYS A 113 11.52 5.86 15.85
CA LYS A 113 11.84 6.96 14.94
C LYS A 113 10.88 8.14 15.11
N LEU A 114 9.57 7.88 15.13
CA LEU A 114 8.54 8.91 15.25
C LEU A 114 8.55 9.59 16.63
N GLU A 115 8.87 8.83 17.69
CA GLU A 115 9.06 9.37 19.04
C GLU A 115 10.30 10.29 19.12
N ALA A 116 11.41 9.88 18.51
CA ALA A 116 12.61 10.72 18.40
C ALA A 116 12.37 12.01 17.61
N GLN A 117 11.44 11.99 16.62
CA GLN A 117 10.99 13.18 15.88
C GLN A 117 9.92 13.99 16.63
N ASN A 118 9.53 13.59 17.85
CA ASN A 118 8.45 14.20 18.63
C ASN A 118 7.08 14.22 17.91
N TYR A 119 6.81 13.27 17.02
CA TYR A 119 5.50 13.15 16.34
C TYR A 119 4.51 12.28 17.11
N LEU A 120 5.00 11.43 17.99
CA LEU A 120 4.19 10.66 18.92
C LEU A 120 4.84 10.59 20.30
N ALA A 121 4.02 10.21 21.29
CA ALA A 121 4.46 9.93 22.66
C ALA A 121 3.90 8.57 23.11
N ARG A 122 4.67 7.87 23.95
CA ARG A 122 4.20 6.67 24.66
C ARG A 122 3.71 7.05 26.03
N LEU A 123 2.46 6.73 26.31
CA LEU A 123 1.80 7.07 27.56
C LEU A 123 1.38 5.77 28.26
N PRO A 124 1.38 5.70 29.60
CA PRO A 124 0.77 4.59 30.33
C PRO A 124 -0.72 4.47 30.00
N GLU A 125 -1.25 3.25 29.87
CA GLU A 125 -2.68 3.02 29.79
C GLU A 125 -3.32 3.42 31.13
N PRO A 126 -4.39 4.24 31.15
CA PRO A 126 -5.01 4.69 32.39
C PRO A 126 -5.41 3.58 33.36
N ASN A 127 -5.84 2.43 32.80
CA ASN A 127 -6.35 1.30 33.59
C ASN A 127 -5.34 0.15 33.73
N ASP A 128 -4.19 0.20 33.04
CA ASP A 128 -3.13 -0.82 33.10
C ASP A 128 -1.77 -0.21 32.85
N ARG A 129 -1.05 0.13 33.92
CA ARG A 129 0.29 0.72 33.86
C ARG A 129 1.36 -0.15 33.19
N ARG A 130 1.06 -1.43 32.92
CA ARG A 130 1.97 -2.34 32.20
C ARG A 130 1.81 -2.23 30.69
N THR A 131 0.69 -1.66 30.24
CA THR A 131 0.38 -1.45 28.83
C THR A 131 0.66 -0.01 28.45
N LEU A 132 1.31 0.19 27.30
CA LEU A 132 1.58 1.53 26.76
C LEU A 132 0.59 1.83 25.63
N ARG A 133 0.15 3.06 25.58
CA ARG A 133 -0.53 3.65 24.42
C ARG A 133 0.44 4.55 23.67
N VAL A 134 0.23 4.61 22.38
CA VAL A 134 0.92 5.51 21.47
C VAL A 134 -0.07 6.59 21.06
N GLN A 135 0.28 7.84 21.23
CA GLN A 135 -0.58 8.99 20.94
C GLN A 135 0.14 9.99 20.06
N LEU A 136 -0.57 10.64 19.12
CA LEU A 136 -0.02 11.77 18.38
C LEU A 136 0.26 12.94 19.33
N THR A 137 1.39 13.60 19.11
CA THR A 137 1.64 14.93 19.68
C THR A 137 0.99 15.99 18.79
N SER A 138 0.93 17.24 19.23
CA SER A 138 0.48 18.36 18.38
C SER A 138 1.35 18.49 17.11
N ALA A 139 2.67 18.26 17.22
CA ALA A 139 3.57 18.24 16.06
C ALA A 139 3.24 17.09 15.11
N GLY A 140 2.98 15.88 15.66
CA GLY A 140 2.57 14.72 14.87
C GLY A 140 1.22 14.95 14.18
N GLU A 141 0.28 15.59 14.84
CA GLU A 141 -1.01 15.93 14.24
C GLU A 141 -0.85 16.94 13.10
N THR A 142 -0.05 17.97 13.28
CA THR A 142 0.24 18.95 12.23
C THR A 142 0.85 18.31 11.01
N VAL A 143 1.95 17.55 11.19
CA VAL A 143 2.67 16.95 10.07
C VAL A 143 1.82 15.94 9.30
N ILE A 144 1.02 15.14 10.00
CA ILE A 144 0.19 14.13 9.30
C ILE A 144 -0.99 14.77 8.57
N ASN A 145 -1.59 15.82 9.11
CA ASN A 145 -2.65 16.56 8.42
C ASN A 145 -2.15 17.23 7.13
N GLU A 146 -0.89 17.64 7.06
CA GLU A 146 -0.28 18.19 5.84
C GLU A 146 0.16 17.10 4.85
N ALA A 147 0.66 15.96 5.35
CA ALA A 147 1.14 14.85 4.52
C ALA A 147 0.00 14.08 3.84
N ILE A 148 -1.15 13.89 4.50
CA ILE A 148 -2.28 13.12 3.96
C ILE A 148 -2.73 13.63 2.58
N PRO A 149 -3.02 14.92 2.36
CA PRO A 149 -3.43 15.42 1.06
C PRO A 149 -2.40 15.12 -0.04
N ARG A 150 -1.10 15.24 0.24
CA ARG A 150 -0.02 14.98 -0.72
C ARG A 150 -0.02 13.53 -1.21
N VAL A 151 -0.18 12.59 -0.27
CA VAL A 151 -0.25 11.16 -0.62
C VAL A 151 -1.50 10.86 -1.45
N PHE A 152 -2.66 11.41 -1.07
CA PHE A 152 -3.89 11.23 -1.84
C PHE A 152 -3.83 11.88 -3.23
N ASP A 153 -3.12 12.99 -3.39
CA ASP A 153 -2.89 13.63 -4.69
C ASP A 153 -2.11 12.69 -5.61
N VAL A 154 -0.98 12.15 -5.14
CA VAL A 154 -0.19 11.15 -5.90
C VAL A 154 -1.05 9.94 -6.29
N GLN A 155 -1.84 9.40 -5.36
CA GLN A 155 -2.69 8.24 -5.65
C GLN A 155 -3.75 8.55 -6.70
N ARG A 156 -4.39 9.74 -6.63
CA ARG A 156 -5.36 10.19 -7.63
C ARG A 156 -4.75 10.36 -9.01
N GLU A 157 -3.57 10.97 -9.08
CA GLU A 157 -2.84 11.16 -10.34
C GLU A 157 -2.47 9.84 -11.00
N LEU A 158 -2.06 8.84 -10.21
CA LEU A 158 -1.72 7.50 -10.71
C LEU A 158 -2.96 6.76 -11.24
N LEU A 159 -4.12 6.95 -10.63
CA LEU A 159 -5.36 6.28 -11.00
C LEU A 159 -6.15 7.04 -12.08
N ALA A 160 -5.96 8.34 -12.22
CA ALA A 160 -6.73 9.18 -13.14
C ALA A 160 -6.75 8.67 -14.61
N PRO A 161 -5.64 8.14 -15.17
CA PRO A 161 -5.64 7.62 -16.54
C PRO A 161 -6.54 6.42 -16.79
N LEU A 162 -6.98 5.71 -15.73
CA LEU A 162 -7.88 4.57 -15.85
C LEU A 162 -9.35 4.97 -16.03
N GLY A 163 -9.70 6.22 -15.72
CA GLY A 163 -11.09 6.64 -15.64
C GLY A 163 -11.87 5.92 -14.52
N LEU A 164 -13.12 6.29 -14.31
CA LEU A 164 -13.94 5.68 -13.24
C LEU A 164 -14.19 4.19 -13.48
N GLU A 165 -14.54 3.82 -14.70
CA GLU A 165 -14.84 2.43 -15.08
C GLU A 165 -13.60 1.52 -14.89
N GLY A 166 -12.42 1.97 -15.35
CA GLY A 166 -11.16 1.23 -15.17
C GLY A 166 -10.76 1.09 -13.72
N GLN A 167 -10.99 2.11 -12.89
CA GLN A 167 -10.74 2.04 -11.44
C GLN A 167 -11.69 1.05 -10.75
N GLN A 168 -12.98 1.03 -11.12
CA GLN A 168 -13.96 0.08 -10.59
C GLN A 168 -13.62 -1.36 -10.96
N LEU A 169 -13.25 -1.59 -12.23
CA LEU A 169 -12.81 -2.92 -12.69
C LEU A 169 -11.55 -3.39 -11.94
N LEU A 170 -10.55 -2.52 -11.82
CA LEU A 170 -9.31 -2.84 -11.08
C LEU A 170 -9.61 -3.17 -9.62
N MET A 171 -10.44 -2.36 -8.95
CA MET A 171 -10.85 -2.61 -7.56
C MET A 171 -11.56 -3.96 -7.43
N HIS A 172 -12.48 -4.27 -8.34
CA HIS A 172 -13.21 -5.54 -8.34
C HIS A 172 -12.26 -6.74 -8.46
N GLU A 173 -11.35 -6.74 -9.44
CA GLU A 173 -10.43 -7.86 -9.66
C GLU A 173 -9.39 -8.01 -8.53
N LEU A 174 -8.89 -6.90 -7.96
CA LEU A 174 -8.00 -6.94 -6.81
C LEU A 174 -8.71 -7.48 -5.56
N THR A 175 -9.97 -7.11 -5.33
CA THR A 175 -10.76 -7.65 -4.21
C THR A 175 -10.97 -9.15 -4.36
N ARG A 176 -11.41 -9.62 -5.54
CA ARG A 176 -11.54 -11.05 -5.81
C ARG A 176 -10.26 -11.83 -5.59
N PHE A 177 -9.12 -11.25 -6.00
CA PHE A 177 -7.83 -11.91 -5.81
C PHE A 177 -7.42 -11.94 -4.33
N ALA A 178 -7.69 -10.87 -3.57
CA ALA A 178 -7.46 -10.84 -2.13
C ALA A 178 -8.29 -11.90 -1.40
N ASP A 179 -9.59 -12.04 -1.74
CA ASP A 179 -10.48 -13.04 -1.14
C ASP A 179 -9.96 -14.48 -1.36
N VAL A 180 -9.39 -14.78 -2.55
CA VAL A 180 -8.77 -16.08 -2.83
C VAL A 180 -7.55 -16.33 -1.93
N ILE A 181 -6.72 -15.30 -1.71
CA ILE A 181 -5.54 -15.40 -0.84
C ILE A 181 -5.95 -15.62 0.61
N ASP A 182 -6.93 -14.87 1.10
CA ASP A 182 -7.41 -14.95 2.48
C ASP A 182 -8.09 -16.31 2.77
N GLY A 183 -8.84 -16.84 1.82
CA GLY A 183 -9.41 -18.19 1.89
C GLY A 183 -8.33 -19.26 2.06
N ARG A 184 -7.29 -19.22 1.24
CA ARG A 184 -6.14 -20.13 1.35
C ARG A 184 -5.38 -20.03 2.67
N GLN A 185 -5.18 -18.82 3.19
CA GLN A 185 -4.51 -18.62 4.48
C GLN A 185 -5.33 -19.20 5.64
N SER A 186 -6.65 -19.14 5.56
CA SER A 186 -7.55 -19.71 6.57
C SER A 186 -7.49 -21.23 6.57
N GLU A 187 -7.46 -21.87 5.41
CA GLU A 187 -7.31 -23.33 5.26
C GLU A 187 -5.98 -23.83 5.85
N ILE A 188 -4.86 -23.17 5.55
CA ILE A 188 -3.52 -23.52 6.06
C ILE A 188 -3.47 -23.43 7.60
N LYS A 189 -4.09 -22.39 8.18
CA LYS A 189 -4.12 -22.23 9.65
C LYS A 189 -4.96 -23.31 10.34
N THR A 190 -6.00 -23.80 9.68
CA THR A 190 -6.88 -24.84 10.23
C THR A 190 -6.18 -26.21 10.19
N ASP A 191 -5.39 -26.49 9.13
CA ASP A 191 -4.68 -27.74 8.97
C ASP A 191 -3.42 -27.87 9.85
N THR A 192 -2.87 -26.73 10.32
CA THR A 192 -1.71 -26.67 11.21
C THR A 192 -2.06 -26.62 12.70
N ALA A 193 -3.34 -26.64 13.08
CA ALA A 193 -3.74 -26.71 14.48
C ALA A 193 -3.34 -28.09 15.05
N PRO A 194 -2.57 -28.17 16.16
CA PRO A 194 -2.21 -29.44 16.76
C PRO A 194 -3.48 -30.18 17.20
N VAL A 195 -3.62 -31.42 16.73
CA VAL A 195 -4.62 -32.34 17.26
C VAL A 195 -4.27 -32.57 18.73
N VAL A 196 -4.99 -31.86 19.63
CA VAL A 196 -4.91 -32.10 21.07
C VAL A 196 -5.61 -33.44 21.32
N GLY A 197 -4.80 -34.49 21.49
CA GLY A 197 -5.21 -35.79 21.99
C GLY A 197 -5.09 -35.85 23.51
#